data_83747fa0de61aeea409cd45742f49e51
#
_entry.id   83747fa0de61aeea409cd45742f49e51
#
_cell.length_a   1.000
_cell.length_b   1.000
_cell.length_c   1.000
_cell.angle_alpha   90.00
_cell.angle_beta   90.00
_cell.angle_gamma   90.00
#
_symmetry.space_group_name_H-M   'P 1'
#
loop_
_entity.id
_entity.type
_entity.pdbx_description
1 polymer ?
#
loop_
_entity_poly.entity_id
_entity_poly.type
_entity_poly.pdbx_seq_one_letter_code
_entity_poly.pdbx_strand_id
1 'polypeptide(L)'
;MAGNFFYSKVYKGGFDIKSLENARPRRYNSKIWWSIHKRRFNIVENKNRNTAAIGVFDSGVGGLTVTREIMRQLPNENVVYFGDTARVPYGSKSKNNIIRFSRQIIRFLKTKNVKAIVIACNTASALALETVKEEFDIPIIGVIVPGARAAVRETRNGQIGVLGTEATIKSETYTKEIRKLMPEAEVIGKPC
;
A
#
# COMPACT_ATOMS: atom_id res chain seq x y z
N MET A 1 -12.24 10.75 24.52
CA MET A 1 -10.87 11.21 24.20
C MET A 1 -10.75 11.23 22.68
N ALA A 2 -10.67 12.42 22.09
CA ALA A 2 -10.50 12.59 20.64
C ALA A 2 -9.04 12.25 20.30
N GLY A 3 -8.80 11.11 19.66
CA GLY A 3 -7.49 10.74 19.17
C GLY A 3 -7.07 11.70 18.05
N ASN A 4 -5.87 12.22 18.13
CA ASN A 4 -5.29 13.06 17.08
C ASN A 4 -5.13 12.21 15.81
N PHE A 5 -6.02 12.42 14.84
CA PHE A 5 -5.89 11.85 13.50
C PHE A 5 -5.02 12.78 12.67
N PHE A 6 -3.89 12.28 12.19
CA PHE A 6 -3.09 13.03 11.23
C PHE A 6 -3.70 12.84 9.84
N TYR A 7 -4.37 13.88 9.37
CA TYR A 7 -4.86 13.99 8.00
C TYR A 7 -4.02 15.00 7.25
N SER A 8 -3.29 14.55 6.22
CA SER A 8 -2.61 15.45 5.30
C SER A 8 -3.26 15.35 3.92
N LYS A 9 -3.84 16.44 3.46
CA LYS A 9 -4.25 16.61 2.08
C LYS A 9 -3.03 17.12 1.33
N VAL A 10 -2.44 16.29 0.48
CA VAL A 10 -1.34 16.72 -0.38
C VAL A 10 -1.93 17.41 -1.61
N TYR A 11 -1.77 18.72 -1.69
CA TYR A 11 -2.20 19.50 -2.86
C TYR A 11 -1.13 19.49 -3.96
N LYS A 12 -1.54 19.68 -5.22
CA LYS A 12 -0.67 20.14 -6.29
C LYS A 12 -0.06 21.50 -5.89
N GLY A 13 1.25 21.56 -5.75
CA GLY A 13 1.98 22.81 -5.51
C GLY A 13 2.38 23.01 -4.04
N GLY A 14 3.65 22.83 -3.74
CA GLY A 14 4.29 23.42 -2.59
C GLY A 14 4.76 22.52 -1.46
N PHE A 15 5.10 21.26 -1.70
CA PHE A 15 6.05 20.58 -0.84
C PHE A 15 7.40 20.53 -1.56
N ASP A 16 8.39 21.22 -1.04
CA ASP A 16 9.73 21.23 -1.62
C ASP A 16 10.38 19.85 -1.43
N ILE A 17 10.31 19.05 -2.49
CA ILE A 17 10.85 17.69 -2.55
C ILE A 17 12.40 17.71 -2.62
N LYS A 18 13.04 18.87 -2.86
CA LYS A 18 14.50 18.98 -2.99
C LYS A 18 15.27 18.58 -1.72
N SER A 19 14.65 18.65 -0.55
CA SER A 19 15.29 18.21 0.69
C SER A 19 15.40 16.68 0.85
N LEU A 20 14.73 15.88 -0.02
CA LEU A 20 14.74 14.41 0.02
C LEU A 20 15.56 13.78 -1.14
N GLU A 21 16.13 14.58 -2.03
CA GLU A 21 16.86 14.09 -3.22
C GLU A 21 18.24 13.47 -2.95
N ASN A 22 18.77 13.58 -1.73
CA ASN A 22 20.09 13.03 -1.38
C ASN A 22 20.12 11.54 -1.06
N ALA A 23 18.98 10.84 -1.06
CA ALA A 23 18.92 9.39 -0.93
C ALA A 23 18.60 8.78 -2.30
N ARG A 24 19.63 8.52 -3.10
CA ARG A 24 19.48 7.79 -4.38
C ARG A 24 19.27 6.30 -4.14
N PRO A 25 18.07 5.73 -4.35
CA PRO A 25 17.93 4.28 -4.56
C PRO A 25 18.15 3.96 -6.04
N ARG A 26 18.80 2.84 -6.29
CA ARG A 26 19.04 2.28 -7.63
C ARG A 26 17.72 2.13 -8.40
N ARG A 27 17.79 2.37 -9.71
CA ARG A 27 16.70 2.47 -10.69
C ARG A 27 15.65 1.35 -10.56
N TYR A 28 14.49 1.68 -10.01
CA TYR A 28 13.29 0.86 -10.08
C TYR A 28 12.60 1.09 -11.43
N ASN A 29 12.40 0.04 -12.22
CA ASN A 29 11.71 0.19 -13.50
C ASN A 29 10.18 0.22 -13.29
N SER A 30 9.66 1.42 -13.03
CA SER A 30 8.27 1.71 -12.68
C SER A 30 7.23 1.39 -13.76
N LYS A 31 7.65 1.32 -15.03
CA LYS A 31 6.73 1.11 -16.17
C LYS A 31 6.04 -0.26 -16.15
N ILE A 32 6.71 -1.28 -15.58
CA ILE A 32 6.18 -2.66 -15.54
C ILE A 32 5.07 -2.81 -14.50
N TRP A 33 5.19 -2.17 -13.33
CA TRP A 33 4.17 -2.23 -12.28
C TRP A 33 2.82 -1.66 -12.75
N TRP A 34 2.87 -0.53 -13.47
CA TRP A 34 1.69 0.14 -14.01
C TRP A 34 1.03 -0.64 -15.15
N SER A 35 1.81 -1.21 -16.08
CA SER A 35 1.25 -1.92 -17.24
C SER A 35 0.42 -3.15 -16.85
N ILE A 36 0.81 -3.82 -15.76
CA ILE A 36 0.12 -5.01 -15.25
C ILE A 36 -1.20 -4.64 -14.54
N HIS A 37 -1.24 -3.49 -13.87
CA HIS A 37 -2.42 -3.05 -13.12
C HIS A 37 -3.40 -2.22 -13.97
N LYS A 38 -2.94 -1.57 -15.04
CA LYS A 38 -3.79 -0.79 -15.96
C LYS A 38 -4.92 -1.63 -16.57
N ARG A 39 -4.70 -2.91 -16.86
CA ARG A 39 -5.74 -3.81 -17.41
C ARG A 39 -6.77 -4.26 -16.38
N ARG A 40 -6.48 -4.21 -15.09
CA ARG A 40 -7.43 -4.56 -14.01
C ARG A 40 -8.28 -3.39 -13.56
N PHE A 41 -7.82 -2.17 -13.84
CA PHE A 41 -8.62 -0.97 -13.76
C PHE A 41 -9.32 -0.77 -15.11
N ASN A 42 -10.45 -1.42 -15.36
CA ASN A 42 -11.40 -0.95 -16.35
C ASN A 42 -11.91 0.41 -15.89
N ILE A 43 -11.11 1.44 -16.14
CA ILE A 43 -11.51 2.82 -15.96
C ILE A 43 -12.51 3.10 -17.08
N VAL A 44 -13.78 2.82 -16.83
CA VAL A 44 -14.85 3.40 -17.60
C VAL A 44 -14.64 4.91 -17.52
N GLU A 45 -14.37 5.55 -18.65
CA GLU A 45 -14.19 7.00 -18.77
C GLU A 45 -15.47 7.72 -18.37
N ASN A 46 -15.67 7.89 -17.08
CA ASN A 46 -16.67 8.78 -16.54
C ASN A 46 -15.97 10.11 -16.25
N LYS A 47 -16.31 11.18 -16.96
CA LYS A 47 -15.69 12.52 -16.85
C LYS A 47 -15.53 13.01 -15.40
N ASN A 48 -16.41 12.58 -14.48
CA ASN A 48 -16.31 12.91 -13.05
C ASN A 48 -15.29 12.08 -12.26
N ARG A 49 -14.78 10.93 -12.79
CA ARG A 49 -13.74 10.13 -12.14
C ARG A 49 -12.33 10.68 -12.38
N ASN A 50 -12.14 11.53 -13.38
CA ASN A 50 -10.81 12.04 -13.73
C ASN A 50 -10.25 13.02 -12.68
N THR A 51 -11.08 13.60 -11.81
CA THR A 51 -10.68 14.49 -10.72
C THR A 51 -10.62 13.80 -9.36
N ALA A 52 -11.16 12.58 -9.23
CA ALA A 52 -11.15 11.83 -7.99
C ALA A 52 -9.74 11.37 -7.63
N ALA A 53 -9.41 11.39 -6.34
CA ALA A 53 -8.07 11.11 -5.84
C ALA A 53 -7.79 9.59 -5.69
N ILE A 54 -6.52 9.23 -5.56
CA ILE A 54 -6.09 7.94 -5.04
C ILE A 54 -6.01 8.07 -3.51
N GLY A 55 -6.81 7.28 -2.78
CA GLY A 55 -6.69 7.17 -1.34
C GLY A 55 -5.52 6.27 -0.97
N VAL A 56 -4.67 6.69 -0.05
CA VAL A 56 -3.57 5.87 0.47
C VAL A 56 -3.67 5.85 1.99
N PHE A 57 -3.58 4.67 2.62
CA PHE A 57 -3.49 4.64 4.07
C PHE A 57 -2.41 3.71 4.61
N ASP A 58 -1.92 4.07 5.78
CA ASP A 58 -0.95 3.31 6.55
C ASP A 58 -1.28 3.37 8.04
N SER A 59 -0.71 2.48 8.84
CA SER A 59 -0.79 2.49 10.30
C SER A 59 -0.08 3.69 10.94
N GLY A 60 0.78 4.38 10.21
CA GLY A 60 1.58 5.49 10.73
C GLY A 60 2.05 6.43 9.63
N VAL A 61 3.38 6.55 9.49
CA VAL A 61 4.03 7.45 8.52
C VAL A 61 4.86 6.71 7.46
N GLY A 62 5.09 5.41 7.63
CA GLY A 62 5.89 4.61 6.69
C GLY A 62 5.32 4.57 5.27
N GLY A 63 3.99 4.61 5.16
CA GLY A 63 3.28 4.65 3.88
C GLY A 63 3.51 5.91 3.05
N LEU A 64 4.14 6.95 3.62
CA LEU A 64 4.56 8.13 2.86
C LEU A 64 5.60 7.79 1.77
N THR A 65 6.39 6.73 1.95
CA THR A 65 7.30 6.23 0.92
C THR A 65 6.55 5.69 -0.30
N VAL A 66 5.47 4.96 -0.06
CA VAL A 66 4.57 4.47 -1.12
C VAL A 66 3.85 5.65 -1.78
N THR A 67 3.36 6.59 -0.99
CA THR A 67 2.68 7.80 -1.48
C THR A 67 3.59 8.61 -2.39
N ARG A 68 4.84 8.85 -1.99
CA ARG A 68 5.84 9.55 -2.80
C ARG A 68 6.06 8.87 -4.15
N GLU A 69 6.13 7.55 -4.16
CA GLU A 69 6.33 6.81 -5.39
C GLU A 69 5.10 6.86 -6.31
N ILE A 70 3.89 6.80 -5.75
CA ILE A 70 2.64 7.03 -6.50
C ILE A 70 2.65 8.40 -7.16
N MET A 71 2.96 9.46 -6.41
CA MET A 71 3.01 10.83 -6.94
C MET A 71 4.08 11.00 -8.02
N ARG A 72 5.23 10.33 -7.86
CA ARG A 72 6.31 10.37 -8.85
C ARG A 72 5.92 9.70 -10.17
N GLN A 73 5.20 8.58 -10.09
CA GLN A 73 4.80 7.80 -11.28
C GLN A 73 3.51 8.31 -11.92
N LEU A 74 2.64 8.93 -11.13
CA LEU A 74 1.34 9.42 -11.53
C LEU A 74 1.20 10.91 -11.18
N PRO A 75 2.00 11.81 -11.80
CA PRO A 75 2.10 13.21 -11.40
C PRO A 75 0.80 14.00 -11.61
N ASN A 76 -0.12 13.48 -12.41
CA ASN A 76 -1.42 14.11 -12.68
C ASN A 76 -2.53 13.63 -11.74
N GLU A 77 -2.25 12.64 -10.87
CA GLU A 77 -3.23 12.13 -9.93
C GLU A 77 -3.22 12.91 -8.62
N ASN A 78 -4.42 13.19 -8.10
CA ASN A 78 -4.54 13.69 -6.73
C ASN A 78 -4.39 12.53 -5.75
N VAL A 79 -3.73 12.77 -4.62
CA VAL A 79 -3.57 11.75 -3.57
C VAL A 79 -4.10 12.26 -2.25
N VAL A 80 -4.86 11.42 -1.56
CA VAL A 80 -5.31 11.64 -0.18
C VAL A 80 -4.65 10.58 0.69
N TYR A 81 -3.77 11.01 1.59
CA TYR A 81 -3.08 10.11 2.54
C TYR A 81 -3.73 10.13 3.92
N PHE A 82 -3.88 8.95 4.52
CA PHE A 82 -4.33 8.78 5.90
C PHE A 82 -3.32 7.92 6.68
N GLY A 83 -2.67 8.53 7.68
CA GLY A 83 -1.82 7.82 8.65
C GLY A 83 -2.59 7.60 9.95
N ASP A 84 -2.77 6.34 10.36
CA ASP A 84 -3.49 5.98 11.59
C ASP A 84 -2.58 6.03 12.83
N THR A 85 -1.96 7.18 13.05
CA THR A 85 -0.97 7.38 14.12
C THR A 85 -1.55 7.22 15.52
N ALA A 86 -2.87 7.35 15.68
CA ALA A 86 -3.54 7.16 16.97
C ALA A 86 -3.60 5.71 17.42
N ARG A 87 -3.48 4.72 16.49
CA ARG A 87 -3.63 3.29 16.78
C ARG A 87 -2.39 2.45 16.46
N VAL A 88 -1.30 3.11 16.07
CA VAL A 88 0.03 2.47 15.88
C VAL A 88 0.53 1.86 17.20
N PRO A 89 1.28 0.74 17.19
CA PRO A 89 1.62 -0.10 16.04
C PRO A 89 0.52 -1.12 15.69
N TYR A 90 0.38 -1.43 14.40
CA TYR A 90 -0.54 -2.47 13.92
C TYR A 90 -0.02 -3.89 14.12
N GLY A 91 1.30 -4.07 14.16
CA GLY A 91 1.94 -5.38 14.25
C GLY A 91 1.57 -6.20 15.50
N SER A 92 1.18 -5.53 16.60
CA SER A 92 0.74 -6.15 17.85
C SER A 92 -0.79 -6.30 17.97
N LYS A 93 -1.56 -5.89 16.96
CA LYS A 93 -3.04 -5.93 17.01
C LYS A 93 -3.58 -7.23 16.43
N SER A 94 -4.74 -7.66 16.92
CA SER A 94 -5.44 -8.82 16.37
C SER A 94 -5.93 -8.57 14.95
N LYS A 95 -6.07 -9.62 14.14
CA LYS A 95 -6.64 -9.57 12.79
C LYS A 95 -7.96 -8.80 12.75
N ASN A 96 -8.88 -9.10 13.70
CA ASN A 96 -10.20 -8.46 13.77
C ASN A 96 -10.09 -6.94 14.00
N ASN A 97 -9.14 -6.49 14.82
CA ASN A 97 -8.89 -5.06 15.02
C ASN A 97 -8.36 -4.40 13.76
N ILE A 98 -7.42 -5.05 13.05
CA ILE A 98 -6.87 -4.51 11.80
C ILE A 98 -7.95 -4.39 10.73
N ILE A 99 -8.81 -5.41 10.58
CA ILE A 99 -9.95 -5.34 9.65
C ILE A 99 -10.90 -4.20 10.03
N ARG A 100 -11.25 -4.09 11.32
CA ARG A 100 -12.11 -3.01 11.82
C ARG A 100 -11.53 -1.63 11.52
N PHE A 101 -10.23 -1.42 11.78
CA PHE A 101 -9.55 -0.16 11.51
C PHE A 101 -9.51 0.15 10.02
N SER A 102 -9.17 -0.83 9.19
CA SER A 102 -9.17 -0.69 7.73
C SER A 102 -10.54 -0.29 7.19
N ARG A 103 -11.63 -0.92 7.68
CA ARG A 103 -13.01 -0.53 7.31
C ARG A 103 -13.32 0.92 7.65
N GLN A 104 -12.92 1.39 8.83
CA GLN A 104 -13.14 2.78 9.26
C GLN A 104 -12.39 3.76 8.37
N ILE A 105 -11.12 3.47 8.06
CA ILE A 105 -10.28 4.32 7.21
C ILE A 105 -10.82 4.34 5.77
N ILE A 106 -11.21 3.20 5.23
CA ILE A 106 -11.78 3.11 3.87
C ILE A 106 -13.07 3.92 3.77
N ARG A 107 -13.98 3.81 4.76
CA ARG A 107 -15.20 4.62 4.82
C ARG A 107 -14.87 6.11 4.84
N PHE A 108 -13.90 6.52 5.65
CA PHE A 108 -13.45 7.91 5.70
C PHE A 108 -12.85 8.36 4.35
N LEU A 109 -11.96 7.58 3.74
CA LEU A 109 -11.38 7.93 2.44
C LEU A 109 -12.44 8.05 1.35
N LYS A 110 -13.48 7.20 1.36
CA LYS A 110 -14.61 7.32 0.43
C LYS A 110 -15.33 8.67 0.53
N THR A 111 -15.39 9.30 1.72
CA THR A 111 -15.95 10.67 1.85
C THR A 111 -15.07 11.74 1.22
N LYS A 112 -13.84 11.41 0.81
CA LYS A 112 -12.87 12.34 0.19
C LYS A 112 -12.83 12.24 -1.34
N ASN A 113 -13.85 11.66 -1.96
CA ASN A 113 -13.95 11.48 -3.39
C ASN A 113 -12.72 10.76 -3.98
N VAL A 114 -12.45 9.56 -3.47
CA VAL A 114 -11.37 8.71 -3.98
C VAL A 114 -11.90 7.70 -5.00
N LYS A 115 -11.12 7.42 -6.05
CA LYS A 115 -11.45 6.44 -7.11
C LYS A 115 -10.80 5.07 -6.91
N ALA A 116 -9.79 5.00 -6.06
CA ALA A 116 -9.08 3.76 -5.70
C ALA A 116 -8.43 3.96 -4.34
N ILE A 117 -8.11 2.86 -3.65
CA ILE A 117 -7.44 2.87 -2.36
C ILE A 117 -6.19 1.99 -2.40
N VAL A 118 -5.09 2.49 -1.85
CA VAL A 118 -3.84 1.75 -1.65
C VAL A 118 -3.63 1.57 -0.15
N ILE A 119 -3.54 0.31 0.28
CA ILE A 119 -3.15 -0.06 1.65
C ILE A 119 -1.62 -0.11 1.68
N ALA A 120 -0.99 0.96 2.14
CA ALA A 120 0.47 1.08 2.20
C ALA A 120 1.08 0.35 3.41
N CYS A 121 0.26 -0.08 4.36
CA CYS A 121 0.66 -0.86 5.53
C CYS A 121 0.79 -2.34 5.19
N ASN A 122 1.97 -2.94 5.43
CA ASN A 122 2.19 -4.38 5.22
C ASN A 122 1.27 -5.23 6.10
N THR A 123 1.13 -4.90 7.37
CA THR A 123 0.26 -5.62 8.31
C THR A 123 -1.21 -5.57 7.87
N ALA A 124 -1.71 -4.40 7.48
CA ALA A 124 -3.08 -4.27 6.99
C ALA A 124 -3.28 -4.98 5.64
N SER A 125 -2.29 -4.91 4.74
CA SER A 125 -2.31 -5.66 3.47
C SER A 125 -2.33 -7.17 3.68
N ALA A 126 -1.62 -7.67 4.70
CA ALA A 126 -1.58 -9.09 5.03
C ALA A 126 -2.89 -9.61 5.64
N LEU A 127 -3.50 -8.82 6.53
CA LEU A 127 -4.58 -9.30 7.40
C LEU A 127 -5.98 -8.83 6.98
N ALA A 128 -6.11 -7.70 6.32
CA ALA A 128 -7.40 -7.08 6.05
C ALA A 128 -7.76 -7.01 4.56
N LEU A 129 -6.77 -7.02 3.64
CA LEU A 129 -6.98 -6.72 2.23
C LEU A 129 -8.11 -7.54 1.59
N GLU A 130 -8.07 -8.87 1.72
CA GLU A 130 -9.07 -9.72 1.06
C GLU A 130 -10.48 -9.44 1.60
N THR A 131 -10.62 -9.32 2.93
CA THR A 131 -11.91 -9.00 3.55
C THR A 131 -12.47 -7.66 3.07
N VAL A 132 -11.65 -6.60 3.05
CA VAL A 132 -12.15 -5.28 2.64
C VAL A 132 -12.39 -5.17 1.13
N LYS A 133 -11.71 -5.94 0.31
CA LYS A 133 -11.99 -6.01 -1.14
C LYS A 133 -13.37 -6.57 -1.45
N GLU A 134 -13.84 -7.52 -0.65
CA GLU A 134 -15.17 -8.12 -0.81
C GLU A 134 -16.28 -7.18 -0.33
N GLU A 135 -15.97 -6.32 0.64
CA GLU A 135 -16.98 -5.47 1.30
C GLU A 135 -17.18 -4.10 0.62
N PHE A 136 -16.21 -3.61 -0.13
CA PHE A 136 -16.26 -2.26 -0.67
C PHE A 136 -16.23 -2.26 -2.21
N ASP A 137 -17.21 -1.60 -2.80
CA ASP A 137 -17.28 -1.35 -4.24
C ASP A 137 -16.34 -0.20 -4.66
N ILE A 138 -15.04 -0.41 -4.45
CA ILE A 138 -13.96 0.47 -4.90
C ILE A 138 -12.70 -0.37 -5.09
N PRO A 139 -11.88 -0.12 -6.12
CA PRO A 139 -10.60 -0.82 -6.27
C PRO A 139 -9.69 -0.61 -5.06
N ILE A 140 -9.27 -1.72 -4.42
CA ILE A 140 -8.37 -1.69 -3.26
C ILE A 140 -7.13 -2.54 -3.59
N ILE A 141 -5.94 -1.98 -3.37
CA ILE A 141 -4.66 -2.62 -3.64
C ILE A 141 -3.82 -2.62 -2.36
N GLY A 142 -3.18 -3.76 -2.05
CA GLY A 142 -2.18 -3.86 -0.99
C GLY A 142 -0.75 -3.86 -1.54
N VAL A 143 0.23 -3.66 -0.66
CA VAL A 143 1.65 -3.57 -1.04
C VAL A 143 2.38 -4.91 -1.10
N ILE A 144 1.79 -6.00 -0.64
CA ILE A 144 2.47 -7.32 -0.58
C ILE A 144 2.69 -7.91 -1.97
N VAL A 145 1.66 -7.95 -2.82
CA VAL A 145 1.77 -8.52 -4.17
C VAL A 145 2.85 -7.82 -5.01
N PRO A 146 2.90 -6.48 -5.08
CA PRO A 146 3.98 -5.80 -5.79
C PRO A 146 5.35 -6.03 -5.13
N GLY A 147 5.42 -6.13 -3.80
CA GLY A 147 6.64 -6.47 -3.07
C GLY A 147 7.15 -7.88 -3.39
N ALA A 148 6.27 -8.88 -3.39
CA ALA A 148 6.59 -10.25 -3.76
C ALA A 148 7.11 -10.34 -5.22
N ARG A 149 6.47 -9.67 -6.15
CA ARG A 149 6.92 -9.60 -7.56
C ARG A 149 8.30 -8.96 -7.70
N ALA A 150 8.56 -7.90 -6.94
CA ALA A 150 9.86 -7.26 -6.94
C ALA A 150 10.94 -8.21 -6.39
N ALA A 151 10.68 -8.91 -5.28
CA ALA A 151 11.59 -9.85 -4.69
C ALA A 151 11.96 -11.01 -5.63
N VAL A 152 10.96 -11.61 -6.29
CA VAL A 152 11.16 -12.67 -7.28
C VAL A 152 11.99 -12.20 -8.48
N ARG A 153 11.79 -10.96 -8.92
CA ARG A 153 12.55 -10.41 -10.04
C ARG A 153 14.02 -10.14 -9.68
N GLU A 154 14.30 -9.75 -8.45
CA GLU A 154 15.64 -9.34 -8.02
C GLU A 154 16.49 -10.51 -7.45
N THR A 155 15.88 -11.60 -7.00
CA THR A 155 16.62 -12.76 -6.51
C THR A 155 17.41 -13.44 -7.64
N ARG A 156 18.63 -13.89 -7.34
CA ARG A 156 19.49 -14.59 -8.29
C ARG A 156 19.55 -16.09 -8.04
N ASN A 157 19.27 -16.51 -6.82
CA ASN A 157 19.40 -17.90 -6.36
C ASN A 157 18.10 -18.49 -5.79
N GLY A 158 16.98 -17.77 -5.92
CA GLY A 158 15.68 -18.21 -5.39
C GLY A 158 15.54 -18.03 -3.88
N GLN A 159 16.54 -17.49 -3.17
CA GLN A 159 16.48 -17.24 -1.73
C GLN A 159 15.96 -15.82 -1.47
N ILE A 160 14.93 -15.69 -0.64
CA ILE A 160 14.27 -14.42 -0.34
C ILE A 160 14.05 -14.30 1.16
N GLY A 161 14.64 -13.27 1.78
CA GLY A 161 14.39 -12.89 3.17
C GLY A 161 13.24 -11.89 3.25
N VAL A 162 12.30 -12.12 4.16
CA VAL A 162 11.19 -11.18 4.47
C VAL A 162 11.32 -10.72 5.92
N LEU A 163 11.58 -9.43 6.11
CA LEU A 163 11.57 -8.78 7.43
C LEU A 163 10.25 -8.03 7.60
N GLY A 164 9.57 -8.19 8.72
CA GLY A 164 8.31 -7.52 8.98
C GLY A 164 7.78 -7.73 10.38
N THR A 165 6.64 -7.10 10.68
CA THR A 165 5.99 -7.33 11.97
C THR A 165 5.61 -8.80 12.15
N GLU A 166 5.52 -9.24 13.40
CA GLU A 166 5.13 -10.61 13.73
C GLU A 166 3.83 -11.03 13.03
N ALA A 167 2.84 -10.14 12.99
CA ALA A 167 1.56 -10.38 12.33
C ALA A 167 1.71 -10.56 10.80
N THR A 168 2.59 -9.77 10.16
CA THR A 168 2.88 -9.91 8.73
C THR A 168 3.56 -11.25 8.44
N ILE A 169 4.56 -11.64 9.22
CA ILE A 169 5.28 -12.91 9.04
C ILE A 169 4.37 -14.10 9.30
N LYS A 170 3.65 -14.11 10.42
CA LYS A 170 2.71 -15.20 10.76
C LYS A 170 1.56 -15.37 9.76
N SER A 171 1.20 -14.33 9.01
CA SER A 171 0.18 -14.43 7.96
C SER A 171 0.62 -15.27 6.77
N GLU A 172 1.92 -15.46 6.58
CA GLU A 172 2.56 -16.12 5.43
C GLU A 172 2.17 -15.52 4.06
N THR A 173 1.55 -14.36 4.04
CA THR A 173 1.03 -13.77 2.79
C THR A 173 2.16 -13.50 1.79
N TYR A 174 3.33 -13.01 2.25
CA TYR A 174 4.50 -12.84 1.38
C TYR A 174 4.98 -14.18 0.82
N THR A 175 5.12 -15.20 1.67
CA THR A 175 5.54 -16.55 1.26
C THR A 175 4.62 -17.12 0.21
N LYS A 176 3.30 -17.02 0.43
CA LYS A 176 2.28 -17.49 -0.53
C LYS A 176 2.36 -16.73 -1.86
N GLU A 177 2.49 -15.41 -1.85
CA GLU A 177 2.56 -14.61 -3.07
C GLU A 177 3.88 -14.80 -3.82
N ILE A 178 5.00 -15.01 -3.13
CA ILE A 178 6.30 -15.35 -3.74
C ILE A 178 6.22 -16.72 -4.41
N ARG A 179 5.72 -17.74 -3.71
CA ARG A 179 5.64 -19.12 -4.24
C ARG A 179 4.63 -19.28 -5.38
N LYS A 180 3.62 -18.41 -5.49
CA LYS A 180 2.76 -18.35 -6.68
C LYS A 180 3.53 -17.94 -7.94
N LEU A 181 4.59 -17.17 -7.79
CA LEU A 181 5.41 -16.66 -8.90
C LEU A 181 6.66 -17.49 -9.14
N MET A 182 7.21 -18.08 -8.09
CA MET A 182 8.42 -18.92 -8.08
C MET A 182 8.20 -20.04 -7.04
N PRO A 183 7.60 -21.18 -7.44
CA PRO A 183 7.22 -22.28 -6.54
C PRO A 183 8.39 -22.82 -5.72
N GLU A 184 9.59 -22.85 -6.30
CA GLU A 184 10.85 -23.34 -5.73
C GLU A 184 11.55 -22.35 -4.83
N ALA A 185 11.01 -21.11 -4.65
CA ALA A 185 11.67 -20.11 -3.84
C ALA A 185 11.79 -20.53 -2.37
N GLU A 186 13.00 -20.39 -1.83
CA GLU A 186 13.26 -20.50 -0.40
C GLU A 186 12.96 -19.16 0.26
N VAL A 187 11.87 -19.10 1.04
CA VAL A 187 11.41 -17.86 1.69
C VAL A 187 11.61 -17.97 3.20
N ILE A 188 12.44 -17.09 3.75
CA ILE A 188 12.72 -17.01 5.18
C ILE A 188 12.11 -15.75 5.75
N GLY A 189 11.08 -15.90 6.60
CA GLY A 189 10.44 -14.79 7.32
C GLY A 189 11.07 -14.55 8.69
N LYS A 190 11.46 -13.31 9.00
CA LYS A 190 11.99 -12.90 10.30
C LYS A 190 11.12 -11.77 10.87
N PRO A 191 10.46 -11.97 12.02
CA PRO A 191 9.77 -10.89 12.72
C PRO A 191 10.76 -9.90 13.33
N CYS A 192 10.40 -8.61 13.34
CA CYS A 192 11.18 -7.51 13.94
C CYS A 192 10.24 -6.45 14.56
#